data_0a3061d6b1d375fb43918291218a758b
#
_entry.id   0a3061d6b1d375fb43918291218a758b
#
_cell.length_a   1.000
_cell.length_b   1.000
_cell.length_c   1.000
_cell.angle_alpha   90.00
_cell.angle_beta   90.00
_cell.angle_gamma   90.00
#
_symmetry.space_group_name_H-M   'P 1'
#
loop_
_entity.id
_entity.type
_entity.pdbx_description
1 polymer ?
#
loop_
_entity_poly.entity_id
_entity_poly.type
_entity_poly.pdbx_seq_one_letter_code
_entity_poly.pdbx_strand_id
1 'polypeptide(L)'
;MRILVCGAGGFIGHNLAKFLVGKGHWVRGVDLKKPEFEPSPAHEFTITDLRQWRNCLMATRDIEQVYQLSADMGGIGYITGWHAEIARSNVLINANMLEACRVN
;
A
#
# COMPACT_ATOMS: atom_id res chain seq x y z
N MET A 1 -1.54 -14.45 11.20
CA MET A 1 -0.51 -13.38 11.19
C MET A 1 -1.19 -12.09 10.78
N ARG A 2 -0.69 -10.98 11.25
CA ARG A 2 -1.22 -9.64 10.91
C ARG A 2 -0.41 -9.06 9.77
N ILE A 3 -1.07 -8.80 8.64
CA ILE A 3 -0.41 -8.43 7.39
C ILE A 3 -0.94 -7.10 6.88
N LEU A 4 -0.02 -6.23 6.44
CA LEU A 4 -0.35 -4.98 5.76
C LEU A 4 -0.11 -5.16 4.26
N VAL A 5 -1.10 -4.80 3.46
CA VAL A 5 -0.96 -4.72 2.00
C VAL A 5 -1.07 -3.25 1.60
N CYS A 6 0.04 -2.69 1.13
CA CYS A 6 0.08 -1.35 0.58
C CYS A 6 -0.23 -1.44 -0.91
N GLY A 7 -1.07 -0.55 -1.43
CA GLY A 7 -1.56 -0.66 -2.80
C GLY A 7 -2.76 -1.59 -2.93
N ALA A 8 -3.49 -1.77 -1.83
CA ALA A 8 -4.60 -2.73 -1.76
C ALA A 8 -5.82 -2.33 -2.60
N GLY A 9 -5.89 -1.09 -3.09
CA GLY A 9 -6.95 -0.63 -3.99
C GLY A 9 -6.68 -0.95 -5.46
N GLY A 10 -5.48 -1.36 -5.82
CA GLY A 10 -5.13 -1.79 -7.17
C GLY A 10 -5.48 -3.25 -7.40
N PHE A 11 -5.39 -3.68 -8.66
CA PHE A 11 -5.78 -5.05 -9.04
C PHE A 11 -4.96 -6.11 -8.30
N ILE A 12 -3.63 -5.98 -8.31
CA ILE A 12 -2.76 -6.97 -7.69
C ILE A 12 -2.93 -6.95 -6.16
N GLY A 13 -2.93 -5.76 -5.56
CA GLY A 13 -3.06 -5.63 -4.10
C GLY A 13 -4.41 -6.13 -3.59
N HIS A 14 -5.49 -5.84 -4.30
CA HIS A 14 -6.82 -6.31 -3.96
C HIS A 14 -6.89 -7.84 -3.95
N ASN A 15 -6.37 -8.46 -5.00
CA ASN A 15 -6.39 -9.92 -5.12
C ASN A 15 -5.45 -10.59 -4.12
N LEU A 16 -4.30 -9.98 -3.81
CA LEU A 16 -3.42 -10.46 -2.77
C LEU A 16 -4.10 -10.42 -1.40
N ALA A 17 -4.77 -9.31 -1.08
CA ALA A 17 -5.51 -9.19 0.19
C ALA A 17 -6.59 -10.28 0.30
N LYS A 18 -7.31 -10.53 -0.78
CA LYS A 18 -8.32 -11.58 -0.84
C LYS A 18 -7.72 -12.96 -0.56
N PHE A 19 -6.58 -13.26 -1.19
CA PHE A 19 -5.86 -14.52 -0.98
C PHE A 19 -5.43 -14.68 0.49
N LEU A 20 -4.85 -13.63 1.06
CA LEU A 20 -4.34 -13.67 2.44
C LEU A 20 -5.47 -13.83 3.46
N VAL A 21 -6.58 -13.15 3.27
CA VAL A 21 -7.77 -13.33 4.12
C VAL A 21 -8.27 -14.75 4.02
N GLY A 22 -8.31 -15.32 2.81
CA GLY A 22 -8.71 -16.70 2.58
C GLY A 22 -7.80 -17.71 3.27
N LYS A 23 -6.55 -17.36 3.53
CA LYS A 23 -5.59 -18.20 4.26
C LYS A 23 -5.67 -18.02 5.78
N GLY A 24 -6.57 -17.21 6.28
CA GLY A 24 -6.78 -17.02 7.70
C GLY A 24 -5.96 -15.91 8.35
N HIS A 25 -5.31 -15.07 7.56
CA HIS A 25 -4.56 -13.93 8.08
C HIS A 25 -5.47 -12.73 8.34
N TRP A 26 -5.09 -11.91 9.31
CA TRP A 26 -5.72 -10.60 9.50
C TRP A 26 -5.02 -9.59 8.58
N VAL A 27 -5.78 -8.90 7.74
CA VAL A 27 -5.21 -8.04 6.70
C VAL A 27 -5.68 -6.60 6.85
N ARG A 28 -4.71 -5.68 6.85
CA ARG A 28 -4.95 -4.24 6.71
C ARG A 28 -4.54 -3.83 5.31
N GLY A 29 -5.43 -3.16 4.59
CA GLY A 29 -5.14 -2.60 3.28
C GLY A 29 -5.06 -1.08 3.32
N VAL A 30 -4.11 -0.51 2.59
CA VAL A 30 -4.00 0.95 2.42
C VAL A 30 -3.76 1.27 0.95
N ASP A 31 -4.33 2.38 0.49
CA ASP A 31 -4.13 2.88 -0.87
C ASP A 31 -4.60 4.33 -0.94
N LEU A 32 -4.30 5.01 -2.03
CA LEU A 32 -4.85 6.32 -2.34
C LEU A 32 -6.31 6.24 -2.82
N LYS A 33 -6.76 5.07 -3.23
CA LYS A 33 -8.11 4.86 -3.76
C LYS A 33 -8.69 3.54 -3.25
N LYS A 34 -10.03 3.44 -3.26
CA LYS A 34 -10.74 2.19 -3.00
C LYS A 34 -10.66 1.27 -4.21
N PRO A 35 -10.83 -0.05 -4.04
CA PRO A 35 -10.97 -0.98 -5.17
C PRO A 35 -12.16 -0.58 -6.05
N GLU A 36 -12.00 -0.75 -7.38
CA GLU A 36 -13.02 -0.27 -8.33
C GLU A 36 -14.25 -1.17 -8.44
N PHE A 37 -14.07 -2.48 -8.39
CA PHE A 37 -15.12 -3.42 -8.79
C PHE A 37 -15.84 -4.11 -7.64
N GLU A 38 -15.24 -4.13 -6.47
CA GLU A 38 -15.87 -4.72 -5.29
C GLU A 38 -15.27 -4.10 -4.03
N PRO A 39 -15.94 -4.18 -2.88
CA PRO A 39 -15.36 -3.71 -1.62
C PRO A 39 -14.07 -4.48 -1.31
N SER A 40 -13.15 -3.84 -0.59
CA SER A 40 -11.92 -4.50 -0.18
C SER A 40 -12.21 -5.72 0.68
N PRO A 41 -11.55 -6.87 0.44
CA PRO A 41 -11.66 -8.03 1.30
C PRO A 41 -10.89 -7.90 2.61
N ALA A 42 -10.05 -6.88 2.76
CA ALA A 42 -9.26 -6.66 3.97
C ALA A 42 -10.12 -6.37 5.19
N HIS A 43 -9.65 -6.76 6.36
CA HIS A 43 -10.35 -6.49 7.63
C HIS A 43 -10.41 -5.01 7.94
N GLU A 44 -9.37 -4.27 7.59
CA GLU A 44 -9.36 -2.80 7.62
C GLU A 44 -8.90 -2.29 6.25
N PHE A 45 -9.51 -1.21 5.77
CA PHE A 45 -9.06 -0.53 4.57
C PHE A 45 -9.09 0.97 4.81
N THR A 46 -7.95 1.64 4.55
CA THR A 46 -7.81 3.08 4.77
C THR A 46 -7.28 3.76 3.53
N ILE A 47 -7.90 4.87 3.14
CA ILE A 47 -7.36 5.75 2.10
C ILE A 47 -6.22 6.53 2.73
N THR A 48 -5.00 6.30 2.25
CA THR A 48 -3.79 6.79 2.91
C THR A 48 -2.70 7.10 1.89
N ASP A 49 -2.02 8.22 2.08
CA ASP A 49 -0.87 8.61 1.26
C ASP A 49 0.43 8.24 1.98
N LEU A 50 1.11 7.21 1.48
CA LEU A 50 2.36 6.70 2.09
C LEU A 50 3.59 7.56 1.80
N ARG A 51 3.44 8.67 1.08
CA ARG A 51 4.49 9.68 0.99
C ARG A 51 4.59 10.48 2.29
N GLN A 52 3.58 10.40 3.16
CA GLN A 52 3.57 11.04 4.46
C GLN A 52 4.07 10.08 5.52
N TRP A 53 5.14 10.44 6.21
CA TRP A 53 5.79 9.60 7.23
C TRP A 53 4.82 9.14 8.32
N ARG A 54 3.99 10.06 8.83
CA ARG A 54 3.02 9.72 9.88
C ARG A 54 2.08 8.61 9.45
N ASN A 55 1.64 8.64 8.18
CA ASN A 55 0.73 7.62 7.66
C ASN A 55 1.40 6.26 7.59
N CYS A 56 2.68 6.21 7.28
CA CYS A 56 3.43 4.95 7.28
C CYS A 56 3.56 4.37 8.68
N LEU A 57 3.81 5.21 9.69
CA LEU A 57 3.84 4.76 11.08
C LEU A 57 2.51 4.18 11.52
N MET A 58 1.40 4.83 11.16
CA MET A 58 0.07 4.36 11.49
C MET A 58 -0.27 3.05 10.78
N ALA A 59 0.09 2.95 9.51
CA ALA A 59 -0.22 1.77 8.70
C ALA A 59 0.50 0.52 9.19
N THR A 60 1.72 0.67 9.70
CA THR A 60 2.55 -0.47 10.12
C THR A 60 2.37 -0.85 11.60
N ARG A 61 1.55 -0.12 12.35
CA ARG A 61 1.33 -0.42 13.77
C ARG A 61 0.73 -1.82 13.94
N ASP A 62 1.33 -2.63 14.80
CA ASP A 62 0.88 -3.98 15.12
C ASP A 62 0.82 -4.92 13.90
N ILE A 63 1.66 -4.67 12.91
CA ILE A 63 1.78 -5.49 11.71
C ILE A 63 3.03 -6.35 11.78
N GLU A 64 2.89 -7.61 11.38
CA GLU A 64 3.99 -8.58 11.40
C GLU A 64 4.68 -8.69 10.04
N GLN A 65 3.94 -8.50 8.94
CA GLN A 65 4.48 -8.64 7.60
C GLN A 65 3.86 -7.58 6.68
N VAL A 66 4.66 -7.01 5.78
CA VAL A 66 4.22 -5.97 4.85
C VAL A 66 4.48 -6.40 3.42
N TYR A 67 3.45 -6.28 2.57
CA TYR A 67 3.58 -6.36 1.12
C TYR A 67 3.44 -4.95 0.55
N GLN A 68 4.56 -4.39 0.08
CA GLN A 68 4.59 -3.01 -0.41
C GLN A 68 4.41 -3.00 -1.93
N LEU A 69 3.18 -2.78 -2.36
CA LEU A 69 2.81 -2.71 -3.78
C LEU A 69 2.41 -1.29 -4.21
N SER A 70 2.44 -0.34 -3.28
CA SER A 70 2.13 1.06 -3.58
C SER A 70 3.21 1.68 -4.44
N ALA A 71 2.80 2.36 -5.49
CA ALA A 71 3.70 3.09 -6.37
C ALA A 71 2.94 4.24 -7.02
N ASP A 72 3.65 5.32 -7.33
CA ASP A 72 3.09 6.40 -8.13
C ASP A 72 3.20 6.00 -9.60
N MET A 73 2.09 5.58 -10.17
CA MET A 73 2.02 5.13 -11.56
C MET A 73 0.96 5.94 -12.30
N GLY A 74 1.38 6.92 -13.06
CA GLY A 74 0.48 7.67 -13.91
C GLY A 74 0.13 6.94 -15.19
N GLY A 75 -0.69 7.56 -16.04
CA GLY A 75 -0.92 7.09 -17.40
C GLY A 75 0.35 7.23 -18.24
N ILE A 76 0.31 6.74 -19.48
CA ILE A 76 1.47 6.75 -20.38
C ILE A 76 2.06 8.17 -20.51
N GLY A 77 1.21 9.17 -20.70
CA GLY A 77 1.69 10.55 -20.81
C GLY A 77 2.38 11.05 -19.55
N TYR A 78 1.86 10.68 -18.38
CA TYR A 78 2.47 11.01 -17.10
C TYR A 78 3.83 10.33 -16.96
N ILE A 79 3.90 9.03 -17.26
CA ILE A 79 5.15 8.26 -17.15
C ILE A 79 6.23 8.85 -18.07
N THR A 80 5.89 9.16 -19.32
CA THR A 80 6.87 9.68 -20.29
C THR A 80 7.28 11.13 -20.02
N GLY A 81 6.38 11.95 -19.46
CA GLY A 81 6.63 13.37 -19.20
C GLY A 81 7.14 13.69 -17.81
N TRP A 82 6.99 12.79 -16.84
CA TRP A 82 7.22 13.07 -15.42
C TRP A 82 8.04 11.98 -14.72
N HIS A 83 9.03 11.41 -15.41
CA HIS A 83 9.85 10.31 -14.87
C HIS A 83 10.49 10.63 -13.52
N ALA A 84 11.05 11.83 -13.39
CA ALA A 84 11.74 12.22 -12.16
C ALA A 84 10.78 12.30 -10.98
N GLU A 85 9.56 12.80 -11.21
CA GLU A 85 8.55 12.92 -10.16
C GLU A 85 8.03 11.56 -9.71
N ILE A 86 7.78 10.65 -10.66
CA ILE A 86 7.36 9.28 -10.36
C ILE A 86 8.45 8.58 -9.56
N ALA A 87 9.70 8.67 -9.99
CA ALA A 87 10.83 8.04 -9.30
C ALA A 87 10.98 8.57 -7.88
N ARG A 88 10.87 9.88 -7.71
CA ARG A 88 10.95 10.52 -6.39
C ARG A 88 9.86 10.03 -5.46
N SER A 89 8.61 9.99 -5.92
CA SER A 89 7.49 9.52 -5.11
C SER A 89 7.67 8.07 -4.69
N ASN A 90 8.11 7.20 -5.59
CA ASN A 90 8.31 5.79 -5.31
C ASN A 90 9.46 5.56 -4.32
N VAL A 91 10.56 6.29 -4.45
CA VAL A 91 11.67 6.23 -3.50
C VAL A 91 11.20 6.68 -2.11
N LEU A 92 10.42 7.75 -2.05
CA LEU A 92 9.90 8.27 -0.79
C LEU A 92 8.97 7.27 -0.09
N ILE A 93 8.04 6.67 -0.83
CA ILE A 93 7.14 5.64 -0.28
C ILE A 93 7.96 4.48 0.28
N ASN A 94 8.88 3.95 -0.50
CA ASN A 94 9.68 2.79 -0.08
C ASN A 94 10.58 3.12 1.11
N ALA A 95 11.23 4.27 1.11
CA ALA A 95 12.08 4.70 2.22
C ALA A 95 11.27 4.87 3.50
N ASN A 96 10.12 5.52 3.42
CA ASN A 96 9.23 5.71 4.57
C ASN A 96 8.73 4.38 5.13
N MET A 97 8.34 3.45 4.25
CA MET A 97 7.82 2.15 4.68
C MET A 97 8.90 1.30 5.34
N LEU A 98 10.11 1.27 4.79
CA LEU A 98 11.22 0.54 5.40
C LEU A 98 11.53 1.08 6.80
N GLU A 99 11.59 2.40 6.96
CA GLU A 99 11.86 3.01 8.25
C GLU A 99 10.72 2.78 9.23
N ALA A 100 9.47 2.87 8.78
CA ALA A 100 8.32 2.62 9.64
C ALA A 100 8.29 1.19 10.14
N CYS A 101 8.63 0.22 9.30
CA CYS A 101 8.74 -1.18 9.70
C CYS A 101 9.86 -1.38 10.73
N ARG A 102 10.96 -0.67 10.59
CA ARG A 102 12.06 -0.73 11.56
C ARG A 102 11.65 -0.17 12.92
N VAL A 103 10.89 0.93 12.93
CA VAL A 103 10.44 1.58 14.17
C VAL A 103 9.40 0.73 14.89
N ASN A 104 8.48 0.17 14.15
CA ASN A 104 7.42 -0.68 14.69
C ASN A 104 7.81 -2.14 14.67
#